data_6338525540b7933e9713a4a41a016b4d
#
_entry.id   6338525540b7933e9713a4a41a016b4d
#
_cell.length_a   1.000
_cell.length_b   1.000
_cell.length_c   1.000
_cell.angle_alpha   90.00
_cell.angle_beta   90.00
_cell.angle_gamma   90.00
#
_symmetry.space_group_name_H-M   'P 1'
#
loop_
_entity.id
_entity.type
_entity.pdbx_description
1 polymer ?
#
loop_
_entity_poly.entity_id
_entity_poly.type
_entity_poly.pdbx_seq_one_letter_code
_entity_poly.pdbx_strand_id
1 'polypeptide(L)'
;MQGKRNSTMDIVKAIGIISIVMGHCCYSIMVPALNVSVGEFVYSYHLMVFFFVAGFFYKREYHEHPEQYIGKRLLKLGGMLFLYNTVFTLLHNTLVSLKMISSTEHYSISKMISCIVQSLLMKYTEELLGACWFLPMFFIGTALFAIAFSKAEKSKKPEYWHKIICILFAAVALYANSRELTWEYWIQTSILAVPIMYIGYFAKQKWDKLDKGITWYGTILSAAVILGILNRMPGSIELSVNQILHPVLFYPVTLLGIYFCIGLAKILGKNPYTEKFFSLVGKESFHIMALHFLGFKIVDRIYSAVYGIADAEKIGKFPHSDYSLHISYVIAGVLIPLCLITLVRKIQKYGHFVKEM
;
A
#
# COMPACT_ATOMS: atom_id res chain seq x y z
N MET A 1 11.22 18.65 -21.91
CA MET A 1 10.64 19.30 -20.70
C MET A 1 10.23 18.20 -19.74
N GLN A 2 10.92 18.05 -18.60
CA GLN A 2 10.45 17.18 -17.53
C GLN A 2 9.14 17.78 -17.02
N GLY A 3 8.00 17.12 -17.28
CA GLY A 3 6.71 17.56 -16.82
C GLY A 3 6.71 17.78 -15.31
N LYS A 4 6.24 18.94 -14.84
CA LYS A 4 6.14 19.29 -13.42
C LYS A 4 5.49 18.13 -12.68
N ARG A 5 6.20 17.56 -11.70
CA ARG A 5 5.73 16.41 -10.92
C ARG A 5 4.41 16.76 -10.23
N ASN A 6 3.44 15.89 -10.32
CA ASN A 6 2.13 16.12 -9.71
C ASN A 6 2.20 15.84 -8.20
N SER A 7 2.39 16.90 -7.40
CA SER A 7 2.47 16.82 -5.94
C SER A 7 1.20 16.27 -5.30
N THR A 8 0.03 16.54 -5.87
CA THR A 8 -1.25 16.01 -5.39
C THR A 8 -1.24 14.47 -5.35
N MET A 9 -0.77 13.81 -6.41
CA MET A 9 -0.70 12.35 -6.46
C MET A 9 0.40 11.77 -5.53
N ASP A 10 1.46 12.51 -5.25
CA ASP A 10 2.42 12.12 -4.23
C ASP A 10 1.78 12.19 -2.84
N ILE A 11 1.00 13.23 -2.54
CA ILE A 11 0.24 13.35 -1.27
C ILE A 11 -0.84 12.27 -1.16
N VAL A 12 -1.53 11.93 -2.25
CA VAL A 12 -2.49 10.81 -2.28
C VAL A 12 -1.82 9.50 -1.88
N LYS A 13 -0.62 9.22 -2.38
CA LYS A 13 0.16 8.04 -1.92
C LYS A 13 0.57 8.14 -0.45
N ALA A 14 0.87 9.36 0.05
CA ALA A 14 1.16 9.56 1.46
C ALA A 14 -0.03 9.23 2.34
N ILE A 15 -1.22 9.68 1.97
CA ILE A 15 -2.45 9.34 2.69
C ILE A 15 -2.66 7.83 2.66
N GLY A 16 -2.49 7.18 1.50
CA GLY A 16 -2.61 5.73 1.37
C GLY A 16 -1.65 4.97 2.27
N ILE A 17 -0.36 5.33 2.30
CA ILE A 17 0.62 4.63 3.15
C ILE A 17 0.42 4.90 4.64
N ILE A 18 0.06 6.12 5.03
CA ILE A 18 -0.30 6.42 6.42
C ILE A 18 -1.53 5.60 6.83
N SER A 19 -2.52 5.47 5.93
CA SER A 19 -3.70 4.61 6.17
C SER A 19 -3.33 3.14 6.33
N ILE A 20 -2.33 2.62 5.60
CA ILE A 20 -1.78 1.26 5.83
C ILE A 20 -1.20 1.16 7.24
N VAL A 21 -0.35 2.10 7.64
CA VAL A 21 0.25 2.13 8.98
C VAL A 21 -0.84 2.19 10.06
N MET A 22 -1.83 3.09 9.90
CA MET A 22 -2.98 3.18 10.82
C MET A 22 -3.80 1.89 10.88
N GLY A 23 -4.03 1.25 9.73
CA GLY A 23 -4.75 -0.02 9.67
C GLY A 23 -4.06 -1.13 10.46
N HIS A 24 -2.73 -1.09 10.60
CA HIS A 24 -1.98 -2.08 11.36
C HIS A 24 -1.80 -1.77 12.84
N CYS A 25 -1.98 -0.52 13.28
CA CYS A 25 -1.80 -0.13 14.69
C CYS A 25 -3.05 0.49 15.33
N CYS A 26 -4.02 0.95 14.55
CA CYS A 26 -5.22 1.63 15.05
C CYS A 26 -6.51 0.90 14.63
N TYR A 27 -6.42 -0.35 14.18
CA TYR A 27 -7.56 -1.07 13.58
C TYR A 27 -8.79 -1.07 14.49
N SER A 28 -8.61 -1.39 15.76
CA SER A 28 -9.68 -1.55 16.74
C SER A 28 -10.20 -0.25 17.37
N ILE A 29 -9.61 0.92 17.02
CA ILE A 29 -10.08 2.20 17.56
C ILE A 29 -11.43 2.52 16.95
N MET A 30 -12.46 2.65 17.80
CA MET A 30 -13.81 2.99 17.37
C MET A 30 -13.95 4.48 17.08
N VAL A 31 -14.64 4.82 16.00
CA VAL A 31 -15.05 6.19 15.71
C VAL A 31 -16.15 6.58 16.69
N PRO A 32 -16.02 7.68 17.44
CA PRO A 32 -17.01 8.07 18.45
C PRO A 32 -18.43 8.13 17.87
N ALA A 33 -19.39 7.59 18.61
CA ALA A 33 -20.81 7.53 18.26
C ALA A 33 -21.18 6.67 17.03
N LEU A 34 -20.22 5.93 16.46
CA LEU A 34 -20.47 5.03 15.33
C LEU A 34 -19.99 3.60 15.66
N ASN A 35 -20.65 2.60 15.09
CA ASN A 35 -20.19 1.21 15.17
C ASN A 35 -19.21 0.93 14.00
N VAL A 36 -18.18 1.75 13.88
CA VAL A 36 -17.15 1.68 12.82
C VAL A 36 -15.80 1.90 13.44
N SER A 37 -14.83 1.05 13.12
CA SER A 37 -13.45 1.25 13.52
C SER A 37 -12.66 2.11 12.53
N VAL A 38 -11.56 2.71 13.01
CA VAL A 38 -10.59 3.40 12.17
C VAL A 38 -10.05 2.46 11.10
N GLY A 39 -9.81 1.18 11.45
CA GLY A 39 -9.36 0.16 10.52
C GLY A 39 -10.32 -0.06 9.38
N GLU A 40 -11.61 -0.27 9.66
CA GLU A 40 -12.64 -0.44 8.63
C GLU A 40 -12.71 0.76 7.68
N PHE A 41 -12.62 1.97 8.22
CA PHE A 41 -12.62 3.19 7.40
C PHE A 41 -11.41 3.25 6.46
N VAL A 42 -10.20 3.08 6.97
CA VAL A 42 -8.99 3.20 6.13
C VAL A 42 -8.86 2.03 5.15
N TYR A 43 -9.30 0.83 5.53
CA TYR A 43 -9.27 -0.35 4.66
C TYR A 43 -10.23 -0.24 3.46
N SER A 44 -11.21 0.64 3.52
CA SER A 44 -12.11 0.90 2.39
C SER A 44 -11.41 1.41 1.13
N TYR A 45 -10.19 1.99 1.24
CA TYR A 45 -9.48 2.61 0.12
C TYR A 45 -7.95 2.43 0.10
N HIS A 46 -7.31 2.12 1.22
CA HIS A 46 -5.85 2.29 1.40
C HIS A 46 -4.98 1.60 0.35
N LEU A 47 -5.32 0.38 -0.09
CA LEU A 47 -4.56 -0.34 -1.13
C LEU A 47 -4.96 0.10 -2.54
N MET A 48 -6.25 0.33 -2.76
CA MET A 48 -6.78 0.68 -4.09
C MET A 48 -6.33 2.06 -4.57
N VAL A 49 -6.01 2.96 -3.65
CA VAL A 49 -5.38 4.25 -3.95
C VAL A 49 -4.08 4.08 -4.75
N PHE A 50 -3.25 3.07 -4.44
CA PHE A 50 -2.01 2.82 -5.18
C PHE A 50 -2.26 2.33 -6.60
N PHE A 51 -3.30 1.52 -6.82
CA PHE A 51 -3.72 1.13 -8.17
C PHE A 51 -4.27 2.31 -8.96
N PHE A 52 -5.09 3.15 -8.34
CA PHE A 52 -5.56 4.39 -8.97
C PHE A 52 -4.37 5.26 -9.40
N VAL A 53 -3.40 5.52 -8.51
CA VAL A 53 -2.21 6.32 -8.82
C VAL A 53 -1.34 5.65 -9.88
N ALA A 54 -1.23 4.31 -9.86
CA ALA A 54 -0.50 3.58 -10.91
C ALA A 54 -1.14 3.76 -12.28
N GLY A 55 -2.46 3.72 -12.36
CA GLY A 55 -3.22 4.04 -13.57
C GLY A 55 -3.06 5.49 -14.02
N PHE A 56 -3.13 6.44 -13.07
CA PHE A 56 -2.95 7.86 -13.34
C PHE A 56 -1.59 8.19 -13.98
N PHE A 57 -0.53 7.47 -13.58
CA PHE A 57 0.80 7.63 -14.16
C PHE A 57 1.13 6.64 -15.28
N TYR A 58 0.18 5.78 -15.66
CA TYR A 58 0.39 4.86 -16.78
C TYR A 58 0.43 5.65 -18.08
N LYS A 59 1.47 5.43 -18.87
CA LYS A 59 1.67 6.16 -20.12
C LYS A 59 1.12 5.37 -21.30
N ARG A 60 0.56 6.06 -22.29
CA ARG A 60 0.01 5.44 -23.48
C ARG A 60 1.05 4.64 -24.26
N GLU A 61 2.32 5.07 -24.26
CA GLU A 61 3.42 4.36 -24.91
C GLU A 61 3.60 2.90 -24.43
N TYR A 62 3.17 2.60 -23.19
CA TYR A 62 3.22 1.24 -22.64
C TYR A 62 2.17 0.30 -23.26
N HIS A 63 1.20 0.80 -24.01
CA HIS A 63 0.27 -0.05 -24.76
C HIS A 63 0.96 -0.71 -25.98
N GLU A 64 1.97 -0.07 -26.51
CA GLU A 64 2.75 -0.60 -27.63
C GLU A 64 3.74 -1.66 -27.15
N HIS A 65 4.33 -1.45 -25.97
CA HIS A 65 5.37 -2.29 -25.38
C HIS A 65 5.05 -2.68 -23.92
N PRO A 66 3.96 -3.45 -23.66
CA PRO A 66 3.57 -3.85 -22.32
C PRO A 66 4.64 -4.69 -21.60
N GLU A 67 5.42 -5.48 -22.35
CA GLU A 67 6.53 -6.27 -21.84
C GLU A 67 7.62 -5.41 -21.17
N GLN A 68 7.92 -4.23 -21.73
CA GLN A 68 8.89 -3.31 -21.13
C GLN A 68 8.36 -2.71 -19.82
N TYR A 69 7.06 -2.38 -19.77
CA TYR A 69 6.44 -1.91 -18.55
C TYR A 69 6.47 -2.97 -17.46
N ILE A 70 6.08 -4.20 -17.81
CA ILE A 70 6.06 -5.35 -16.89
C ILE A 70 7.47 -5.66 -16.39
N GLY A 71 8.46 -5.72 -17.28
CA GLY A 71 9.86 -5.98 -16.91
C GLY A 71 10.42 -4.92 -15.97
N LYS A 72 10.20 -3.63 -16.25
CA LYS A 72 10.61 -2.53 -15.36
C LYS A 72 9.92 -2.60 -13.99
N ARG A 73 8.64 -2.99 -13.95
CA ARG A 73 7.90 -3.18 -12.71
C ARG A 73 8.43 -4.36 -11.91
N LEU A 74 8.64 -5.50 -12.56
CA LEU A 74 9.19 -6.69 -11.93
C LEU A 74 10.55 -6.41 -11.29
N LEU A 75 11.47 -5.82 -12.04
CA LEU A 75 12.79 -5.46 -11.53
C LEU A 75 12.71 -4.47 -10.36
N LYS A 76 11.84 -3.47 -10.44
CA LYS A 76 11.73 -2.46 -9.38
C LYS A 76 11.07 -3.04 -8.12
N LEU A 77 9.91 -3.69 -8.24
CA LEU A 77 9.16 -4.18 -7.08
C LEU A 77 9.77 -5.48 -6.53
N GLY A 78 10.07 -6.43 -7.42
CA GLY A 78 10.66 -7.71 -7.06
C GLY A 78 12.09 -7.57 -6.55
N GLY A 79 12.92 -6.76 -7.21
CA GLY A 79 14.29 -6.49 -6.76
C GLY A 79 14.35 -5.82 -5.39
N MET A 80 13.45 -4.87 -5.12
CA MET A 80 13.38 -4.25 -3.79
C MET A 80 12.86 -5.21 -2.73
N LEU A 81 11.84 -6.01 -3.04
CA LEU A 81 11.34 -7.04 -2.12
C LEU A 81 12.42 -8.06 -1.80
N PHE A 82 13.12 -8.55 -2.81
CA PHE A 82 14.24 -9.46 -2.67
C PHE A 82 15.35 -8.87 -1.77
N LEU A 83 15.73 -7.61 -2.00
CA LEU A 83 16.74 -6.92 -1.19
C LEU A 83 16.32 -6.86 0.29
N TYR A 84 15.09 -6.40 0.58
CA TYR A 84 14.60 -6.31 1.95
C TYR A 84 14.51 -7.69 2.60
N ASN A 85 13.95 -8.69 1.92
CA ASN A 85 13.89 -10.05 2.46
C ASN A 85 15.28 -10.62 2.74
N THR A 86 16.23 -10.45 1.84
CA THR A 86 17.62 -10.90 2.07
C THR A 86 18.21 -10.27 3.32
N VAL A 87 18.07 -8.93 3.48
CA VAL A 87 18.58 -8.24 4.67
C VAL A 87 17.91 -8.76 5.95
N PHE A 88 16.58 -8.87 5.96
CA PHE A 88 15.86 -9.33 7.15
C PHE A 88 16.09 -10.81 7.44
N THR A 89 16.23 -11.67 6.42
CA THR A 89 16.62 -13.09 6.61
C THR A 89 18.01 -13.22 7.23
N LEU A 90 18.98 -12.40 6.79
CA LEU A 90 20.31 -12.40 7.41
C LEU A 90 20.30 -11.86 8.84
N LEU A 91 19.39 -10.94 9.16
CA LEU A 91 19.19 -10.38 10.49
C LEU A 91 18.29 -11.26 11.38
N HIS A 92 17.63 -12.29 10.84
CA HIS A 92 16.60 -13.09 11.53
C HIS A 92 17.06 -13.54 12.92
N ASN A 93 18.19 -14.20 13.02
CA ASN A 93 18.70 -14.73 14.29
C ASN A 93 19.00 -13.61 15.31
N THR A 94 19.46 -12.46 14.84
CA THR A 94 19.65 -11.28 15.69
C THR A 94 18.32 -10.73 16.18
N LEU A 95 17.30 -10.66 15.31
CA LEU A 95 15.96 -10.20 15.68
C LEU A 95 15.28 -11.16 16.69
N VAL A 96 15.47 -12.48 16.54
CA VAL A 96 15.06 -13.48 17.53
C VAL A 96 15.74 -13.22 18.87
N SER A 97 17.07 -13.08 18.88
CA SER A 97 17.84 -12.85 20.12
C SER A 97 17.45 -11.54 20.81
N LEU A 98 17.10 -10.52 20.02
CA LEU A 98 16.58 -9.24 20.51
C LEU A 98 15.09 -9.30 20.87
N LYS A 99 14.41 -10.42 20.71
CA LYS A 99 12.95 -10.58 20.92
C LYS A 99 12.12 -9.56 20.14
N MET A 100 12.53 -9.24 18.90
CA MET A 100 11.84 -8.26 18.03
C MET A 100 10.82 -8.91 17.09
N ILE A 101 10.82 -10.24 17.01
CA ILE A 101 9.88 -11.03 16.20
C ILE A 101 9.29 -12.15 17.06
N SER A 102 8.16 -12.70 16.60
CA SER A 102 7.45 -13.76 17.34
C SER A 102 8.14 -15.12 17.27
N SER A 103 8.97 -15.35 16.26
CA SER A 103 9.74 -16.58 16.13
C SER A 103 10.73 -16.74 17.28
N THR A 104 10.83 -17.95 17.80
CA THR A 104 11.85 -18.36 18.78
C THR A 104 12.94 -19.21 18.15
N GLU A 105 12.78 -19.59 16.88
CA GLU A 105 13.70 -20.48 16.17
C GLU A 105 14.77 -19.68 15.44
N HIS A 106 16.02 -20.07 15.64
CA HIS A 106 17.15 -19.57 14.85
C HIS A 106 17.26 -20.29 13.51
N TYR A 107 17.45 -19.53 12.43
CA TYR A 107 17.66 -20.11 11.12
C TYR A 107 19.06 -20.70 10.98
N SER A 108 19.11 -21.94 10.48
CA SER A 108 20.35 -22.51 9.93
C SER A 108 20.69 -21.81 8.60
N ILE A 109 21.94 -21.95 8.15
CA ILE A 109 22.39 -21.42 6.85
C ILE A 109 21.51 -21.96 5.71
N SER A 110 21.19 -23.26 5.72
CA SER A 110 20.32 -23.89 4.73
C SER A 110 18.93 -23.26 4.71
N LYS A 111 18.35 -22.96 5.89
CA LYS A 111 17.05 -22.28 5.99
C LYS A 111 17.11 -20.85 5.44
N MET A 112 18.17 -20.09 5.76
CA MET A 112 18.37 -18.74 5.24
C MET A 112 18.45 -18.76 3.71
N ILE A 113 19.23 -19.66 3.12
CA ILE A 113 19.32 -19.81 1.66
C ILE A 113 17.94 -20.12 1.06
N SER A 114 17.20 -21.05 1.65
CA SER A 114 15.85 -21.40 1.21
C SER A 114 14.91 -20.19 1.24
N CYS A 115 14.89 -19.40 2.31
CA CYS A 115 14.08 -18.18 2.42
C CYS A 115 14.47 -17.15 1.36
N ILE A 116 15.77 -16.92 1.13
CA ILE A 116 16.28 -16.01 0.10
C ILE A 116 15.84 -16.46 -1.30
N VAL A 117 15.97 -17.76 -1.61
CA VAL A 117 15.54 -18.30 -2.91
C VAL A 117 14.02 -18.18 -3.10
N GLN A 118 13.24 -18.47 -2.07
CA GLN A 118 11.77 -18.29 -2.15
C GLN A 118 11.36 -16.83 -2.31
N SER A 119 12.14 -15.88 -1.78
CA SER A 119 11.87 -14.45 -1.94
C SER A 119 12.05 -13.96 -3.38
N LEU A 120 12.92 -14.60 -4.20
CA LEU A 120 13.00 -14.33 -5.65
C LEU A 120 11.70 -14.61 -6.38
N LEU A 121 10.94 -15.60 -5.91
CA LEU A 121 9.63 -15.97 -6.45
C LEU A 121 8.48 -15.20 -5.76
N MET A 122 8.79 -14.23 -4.90
CA MET A 122 7.82 -13.49 -4.06
C MET A 122 6.91 -14.41 -3.20
N LYS A 123 7.38 -15.64 -2.89
CA LYS A 123 6.64 -16.64 -2.10
C LYS A 123 6.89 -16.54 -0.61
N TYR A 124 7.91 -15.80 -0.21
CA TYR A 124 8.33 -15.68 1.18
C TYR A 124 8.58 -14.23 1.56
N THR A 125 8.13 -13.87 2.76
CA THR A 125 8.43 -12.59 3.41
C THR A 125 8.72 -12.82 4.88
N GLU A 126 9.78 -12.20 5.40
CA GLU A 126 10.07 -12.15 6.83
C GLU A 126 8.95 -11.48 7.61
N GLU A 127 8.82 -11.82 8.91
CA GLU A 127 7.71 -11.37 9.74
C GLU A 127 7.54 -9.84 9.72
N LEU A 128 8.64 -9.09 9.89
CA LEU A 128 8.60 -7.62 9.87
C LEU A 128 8.38 -7.02 8.47
N LEU A 129 8.39 -7.84 7.42
CA LEU A 129 8.02 -7.47 6.06
C LEU A 129 6.60 -7.93 5.68
N GLY A 130 5.80 -8.32 6.66
CA GLY A 130 4.49 -8.93 6.44
C GLY A 130 3.51 -8.11 5.60
N ALA A 131 3.65 -6.78 5.53
CA ALA A 131 2.84 -5.94 4.63
C ALA A 131 3.27 -6.03 3.16
N CYS A 132 4.43 -6.62 2.86
CA CYS A 132 4.93 -6.76 1.49
C CYS A 132 4.16 -7.80 0.66
N TRP A 133 3.23 -8.55 1.25
CA TRP A 133 2.27 -9.39 0.50
C TRP A 133 1.53 -8.59 -0.59
N PHE A 134 1.36 -7.29 -0.39
CA PHE A 134 0.74 -6.40 -1.36
C PHE A 134 1.56 -6.27 -2.66
N LEU A 135 2.87 -6.48 -2.64
CA LEU A 135 3.72 -6.28 -3.82
C LEU A 135 3.45 -7.26 -4.97
N PRO A 136 3.36 -8.58 -4.75
CA PRO A 136 2.94 -9.51 -5.81
C PRO A 136 1.54 -9.18 -6.33
N MET A 137 0.58 -8.88 -5.46
CA MET A 137 -0.76 -8.44 -5.86
C MET A 137 -0.68 -7.18 -6.74
N PHE A 138 0.07 -6.17 -6.34
CA PHE A 138 0.22 -4.92 -7.07
C PHE A 138 0.94 -5.12 -8.42
N PHE A 139 1.98 -5.96 -8.46
CA PHE A 139 2.66 -6.33 -9.69
C PHE A 139 1.72 -7.02 -10.67
N ILE A 140 1.01 -8.07 -10.23
CA ILE A 140 0.08 -8.84 -11.07
C ILE A 140 -1.04 -7.93 -11.59
N GLY A 141 -1.68 -7.12 -10.75
CA GLY A 141 -2.75 -6.23 -11.19
C GLY A 141 -2.29 -5.22 -12.23
N THR A 142 -1.09 -4.64 -12.06
CA THR A 142 -0.52 -3.71 -13.05
C THR A 142 -0.09 -4.41 -14.34
N ALA A 143 0.37 -5.66 -14.29
CA ALA A 143 0.72 -6.47 -15.45
C ALA A 143 -0.54 -6.88 -16.23
N LEU A 144 -1.59 -7.35 -15.55
CA LEU A 144 -2.89 -7.68 -16.15
C LEU A 144 -3.49 -6.45 -16.87
N PHE A 145 -3.44 -5.29 -16.22
CA PHE A 145 -3.85 -4.03 -16.84
C PHE A 145 -3.06 -3.79 -18.14
N ALA A 146 -1.73 -3.81 -18.09
CA ALA A 146 -0.90 -3.51 -19.24
C ALA A 146 -1.18 -4.46 -20.44
N ILE A 147 -1.32 -5.77 -20.18
CA ILE A 147 -1.58 -6.78 -21.21
C ILE A 147 -2.98 -6.60 -21.80
N ALA A 148 -4.01 -6.51 -20.96
CA ALA A 148 -5.39 -6.47 -21.43
C ALA A 148 -5.68 -5.18 -22.20
N PHE A 149 -5.19 -4.05 -21.71
CA PHE A 149 -5.42 -2.75 -22.35
C PHE A 149 -4.55 -2.53 -23.59
N SER A 150 -3.35 -3.10 -23.65
CA SER A 150 -2.55 -3.13 -24.89
C SER A 150 -3.30 -3.81 -26.04
N LYS A 151 -3.98 -4.93 -25.76
CA LYS A 151 -4.80 -5.62 -26.78
C LYS A 151 -6.01 -4.79 -27.19
N ALA A 152 -6.67 -4.13 -26.25
CA ALA A 152 -7.83 -3.28 -26.51
C ALA A 152 -7.49 -2.06 -27.38
N GLU A 153 -6.32 -1.43 -27.16
CA GLU A 153 -5.86 -0.28 -27.96
C GLU A 153 -5.65 -0.61 -29.44
N LYS A 154 -5.36 -1.86 -29.77
CA LYS A 154 -5.22 -2.33 -31.17
C LYS A 154 -6.57 -2.52 -31.87
N SER A 155 -7.69 -2.39 -31.17
CA SER A 155 -9.03 -2.55 -31.73
C SER A 155 -9.54 -1.27 -32.40
N LYS A 156 -10.58 -1.39 -33.25
CA LYS A 156 -11.25 -0.25 -33.88
C LYS A 156 -12.03 0.62 -32.88
N LYS A 157 -12.31 0.12 -31.66
CA LYS A 157 -13.10 0.79 -30.61
C LYS A 157 -12.44 0.58 -29.24
N PRO A 158 -11.26 1.18 -28.97
CA PRO A 158 -10.51 0.94 -27.74
C PRO A 158 -11.33 1.21 -26.47
N GLU A 159 -12.00 2.36 -26.37
CA GLU A 159 -12.77 2.75 -25.19
C GLU A 159 -13.92 1.78 -24.86
N TYR A 160 -14.52 1.17 -25.86
CA TYR A 160 -15.55 0.16 -25.67
C TYR A 160 -14.96 -1.10 -25.05
N TRP A 161 -13.83 -1.58 -25.58
CA TRP A 161 -13.16 -2.75 -25.04
C TRP A 161 -12.58 -2.52 -23.65
N HIS A 162 -12.08 -1.32 -23.36
CA HIS A 162 -11.63 -0.98 -22.00
C HIS A 162 -12.77 -1.17 -20.98
N LYS A 163 -13.97 -0.70 -21.28
CA LYS A 163 -15.13 -0.86 -20.39
C LYS A 163 -15.53 -2.33 -20.23
N ILE A 164 -15.56 -3.09 -21.32
CA ILE A 164 -15.86 -4.54 -21.27
C ILE A 164 -14.83 -5.27 -20.42
N ILE A 165 -13.54 -5.02 -20.62
CA ILE A 165 -12.46 -5.62 -19.81
C ILE A 165 -12.64 -5.30 -18.34
N CYS A 166 -12.95 -4.06 -17.98
CA CYS A 166 -13.22 -3.68 -16.59
C CYS A 166 -14.43 -4.44 -16.01
N ILE A 167 -15.52 -4.54 -16.76
CA ILE A 167 -16.71 -5.27 -16.31
C ILE A 167 -16.40 -6.77 -16.13
N LEU A 168 -15.70 -7.38 -17.08
CA LEU A 168 -15.32 -8.79 -17.01
C LEU A 168 -14.39 -9.07 -15.82
N PHE A 169 -13.38 -8.23 -15.60
CA PHE A 169 -12.48 -8.38 -14.46
C PHE A 169 -13.21 -8.18 -13.13
N ALA A 170 -14.07 -7.17 -13.03
CA ALA A 170 -14.91 -6.98 -11.86
C ALA A 170 -15.81 -8.21 -11.61
N ALA A 171 -16.50 -8.70 -12.64
CA ALA A 171 -17.39 -9.86 -12.50
C ALA A 171 -16.64 -11.13 -12.07
N VAL A 172 -15.47 -11.41 -12.67
CA VAL A 172 -14.64 -12.58 -12.30
C VAL A 172 -14.15 -12.47 -10.86
N ALA A 173 -13.66 -11.30 -10.44
CA ALA A 173 -13.15 -11.10 -9.09
C ALA A 173 -14.27 -11.17 -8.04
N LEU A 174 -15.42 -10.56 -8.31
CA LEU A 174 -16.59 -10.62 -7.42
C LEU A 174 -17.18 -12.03 -7.33
N TYR A 175 -17.20 -12.77 -8.45
CA TYR A 175 -17.58 -14.17 -8.45
C TYR A 175 -16.61 -15.03 -7.63
N ALA A 176 -15.29 -14.85 -7.83
CA ALA A 176 -14.28 -15.55 -7.05
C ALA A 176 -14.43 -15.27 -5.54
N ASN A 177 -14.72 -14.01 -5.17
CA ASN A 177 -14.98 -13.65 -3.79
C ASN A 177 -16.25 -14.32 -3.25
N SER A 178 -17.37 -14.33 -4.01
CA SER A 178 -18.63 -14.95 -3.58
C SER A 178 -18.52 -16.48 -3.41
N ARG A 179 -17.50 -17.10 -4.00
CA ARG A 179 -17.18 -18.53 -3.88
C ARG A 179 -16.04 -18.81 -2.93
N GLU A 180 -15.55 -17.78 -2.21
CA GLU A 180 -14.41 -17.88 -1.30
C GLU A 180 -13.15 -18.47 -1.95
N LEU A 181 -13.00 -18.29 -3.27
CA LEU A 181 -11.86 -18.80 -4.01
C LEU A 181 -10.61 -17.97 -3.67
N THR A 182 -9.56 -18.66 -3.26
CA THR A 182 -8.25 -18.07 -3.01
C THR A 182 -7.24 -18.62 -4.00
N TRP A 183 -6.61 -17.73 -4.77
CA TRP A 183 -5.57 -18.09 -5.72
C TRP A 183 -4.22 -17.61 -5.23
N GLU A 184 -3.17 -18.35 -5.55
CA GLU A 184 -1.80 -17.94 -5.22
C GLU A 184 -1.52 -16.51 -5.68
N TYR A 185 -0.65 -15.80 -4.95
CA TYR A 185 -0.26 -14.43 -5.24
C TYR A 185 -1.40 -13.40 -5.27
N TRP A 186 -2.54 -13.71 -4.60
CA TRP A 186 -3.70 -12.80 -4.56
C TRP A 186 -4.22 -12.39 -5.95
N ILE A 187 -4.21 -13.33 -6.92
CA ILE A 187 -4.63 -13.08 -8.30
C ILE A 187 -6.06 -12.53 -8.34
N GLN A 188 -7.00 -13.08 -7.55
CA GLN A 188 -8.40 -12.63 -7.51
C GLN A 188 -8.51 -11.15 -7.08
N THR A 189 -7.76 -10.73 -6.08
CA THR A 189 -7.74 -9.32 -5.62
C THR A 189 -6.94 -8.43 -6.56
N SER A 190 -5.96 -8.98 -7.27
CA SER A 190 -5.25 -8.30 -8.36
C SER A 190 -6.19 -7.96 -9.52
N ILE A 191 -7.04 -8.91 -9.92
CA ILE A 191 -8.08 -8.73 -10.95
C ILE A 191 -9.09 -7.67 -10.51
N LEU A 192 -9.51 -7.69 -9.23
CA LEU A 192 -10.42 -6.71 -8.63
C LEU A 192 -9.89 -5.27 -8.73
N ALA A 193 -8.58 -5.08 -8.71
CA ALA A 193 -7.95 -3.77 -8.76
C ALA A 193 -7.82 -3.18 -10.18
N VAL A 194 -7.92 -4.00 -11.25
CA VAL A 194 -7.76 -3.54 -12.64
C VAL A 194 -8.75 -2.42 -13.03
N PRO A 195 -10.05 -2.49 -12.71
CA PRO A 195 -10.98 -1.39 -12.96
C PRO A 195 -10.59 -0.08 -12.26
N ILE A 196 -10.07 -0.16 -11.04
CA ILE A 196 -9.60 1.02 -10.30
C ILE A 196 -8.39 1.66 -10.99
N MET A 197 -7.48 0.83 -11.51
CA MET A 197 -6.34 1.32 -12.30
C MET A 197 -6.82 2.00 -13.59
N TYR A 198 -7.84 1.45 -14.28
CA TYR A 198 -8.43 2.11 -15.45
C TYR A 198 -9.05 3.45 -15.11
N ILE A 199 -9.78 3.56 -13.98
CA ILE A 199 -10.34 4.83 -13.53
C ILE A 199 -9.23 5.85 -13.29
N GLY A 200 -8.09 5.46 -12.73
CA GLY A 200 -6.91 6.32 -12.60
C GLY A 200 -6.36 6.79 -13.95
N TYR A 201 -6.23 5.88 -14.92
CA TYR A 201 -5.79 6.18 -16.29
C TYR A 201 -6.74 7.16 -16.99
N PHE A 202 -8.04 6.94 -16.89
CA PHE A 202 -9.06 7.83 -17.44
C PHE A 202 -9.08 9.19 -16.73
N ALA A 203 -8.93 9.21 -15.40
CA ALA A 203 -8.89 10.43 -14.62
C ALA A 203 -7.72 11.33 -15.05
N LYS A 204 -6.56 10.77 -15.41
CA LYS A 204 -5.44 11.55 -15.95
C LYS A 204 -5.80 12.29 -17.24
N GLN A 205 -6.55 11.66 -18.12
CA GLN A 205 -6.95 12.26 -19.40
C GLN A 205 -7.96 13.40 -19.22
N LYS A 206 -8.74 13.40 -18.16
CA LYS A 206 -9.78 14.39 -17.85
C LYS A 206 -9.43 15.21 -16.60
N TRP A 207 -8.15 15.23 -16.19
CA TRP A 207 -7.74 15.75 -14.90
C TRP A 207 -8.15 17.21 -14.70
N ASP A 208 -7.94 18.09 -15.66
CA ASP A 208 -8.24 19.52 -15.56
C ASP A 208 -9.72 19.80 -15.27
N LYS A 209 -10.62 18.92 -15.73
CA LYS A 209 -12.05 18.99 -15.45
C LYS A 209 -12.39 18.37 -14.11
N LEU A 210 -11.85 17.18 -13.82
CA LEU A 210 -12.13 16.44 -12.59
C LEU A 210 -11.59 17.17 -11.36
N ASP A 211 -10.39 17.72 -11.47
CA ASP A 211 -9.75 18.44 -10.37
C ASP A 211 -10.61 19.61 -9.87
N LYS A 212 -11.25 20.35 -10.77
CA LYS A 212 -12.18 21.45 -10.42
C LYS A 212 -13.41 20.97 -9.65
N GLY A 213 -13.86 19.74 -9.90
CA GLY A 213 -15.01 19.14 -9.21
C GLY A 213 -14.69 18.58 -7.82
N ILE A 214 -13.40 18.49 -7.43
CA ILE A 214 -13.01 17.99 -6.12
C ILE A 214 -12.94 19.15 -5.14
N THR A 215 -13.89 19.18 -4.21
CA THR A 215 -14.12 20.27 -3.26
C THR A 215 -13.88 19.80 -1.82
N TRP A 216 -13.62 20.72 -0.89
CA TRP A 216 -13.43 20.39 0.53
C TRP A 216 -14.70 19.82 1.18
N TYR A 217 -15.88 20.34 0.84
CA TYR A 217 -17.17 19.83 1.34
C TYR A 217 -17.48 18.44 0.77
N GLY A 218 -17.15 18.20 -0.51
CA GLY A 218 -17.26 16.87 -1.12
C GLY A 218 -16.33 15.85 -0.45
N THR A 219 -15.15 16.30 0.01
CA THR A 219 -14.22 15.46 0.77
C THR A 219 -14.81 15.03 2.11
N ILE A 220 -15.42 15.96 2.85
CA ILE A 220 -16.11 15.65 4.12
C ILE A 220 -17.32 14.74 3.85
N LEU A 221 -18.12 15.06 2.84
CA LEU A 221 -19.28 14.25 2.49
C LEU A 221 -18.91 12.83 2.09
N SER A 222 -17.83 12.63 1.32
CA SER A 222 -17.39 11.29 0.95
C SER A 222 -16.98 10.46 2.18
N ALA A 223 -16.27 11.04 3.14
CA ALA A 223 -15.95 10.39 4.40
C ALA A 223 -17.22 10.04 5.20
N ALA A 224 -18.16 10.97 5.31
CA ALA A 224 -19.43 10.76 6.03
C ALA A 224 -20.27 9.67 5.38
N VAL A 225 -20.33 9.60 4.06
CA VAL A 225 -21.04 8.53 3.33
C VAL A 225 -20.38 7.17 3.56
N ILE A 226 -19.04 7.07 3.50
CA ILE A 226 -18.32 5.82 3.81
C ILE A 226 -18.66 5.37 5.24
N LEU A 227 -18.52 6.26 6.23
CA LEU A 227 -18.84 5.95 7.63
C LEU A 227 -20.30 5.53 7.81
N GLY A 228 -21.23 6.20 7.12
CA GLY A 228 -22.64 5.83 7.14
C GLY A 228 -22.94 4.45 6.56
N ILE A 229 -22.24 4.06 5.47
CA ILE A 229 -22.35 2.73 4.88
C ILE A 229 -21.79 1.67 5.84
N LEU A 230 -20.57 1.88 6.35
CA LEU A 230 -19.91 0.94 7.26
C LEU A 230 -20.69 0.78 8.57
N ASN A 231 -21.27 1.85 9.11
CA ASN A 231 -22.10 1.80 10.31
C ASN A 231 -23.39 0.98 10.14
N ARG A 232 -23.94 0.95 8.93
CA ARG A 232 -25.17 0.21 8.60
C ARG A 232 -24.90 -1.22 8.13
N MET A 233 -23.75 -1.45 7.56
CA MET A 233 -23.31 -2.73 7.01
C MET A 233 -21.95 -3.06 7.60
N PRO A 234 -21.90 -3.53 8.85
CA PRO A 234 -20.64 -3.83 9.52
C PRO A 234 -19.86 -4.91 8.77
N GLY A 235 -18.57 -4.70 8.64
CA GLY A 235 -17.64 -5.59 7.93
C GLY A 235 -16.44 -4.80 7.39
N SER A 236 -15.37 -5.50 7.09
CA SER A 236 -14.14 -4.91 6.61
C SER A 236 -13.82 -5.30 5.17
N ILE A 237 -12.99 -4.51 4.53
CA ILE A 237 -12.33 -4.86 3.26
C ILE A 237 -10.91 -5.29 3.61
N GLU A 238 -10.69 -6.62 3.75
CA GLU A 238 -9.36 -7.19 4.03
C GLU A 238 -8.92 -8.04 2.82
N LEU A 239 -8.20 -7.40 1.91
CA LEU A 239 -7.84 -8.01 0.64
C LEU A 239 -6.78 -9.11 0.75
N SER A 240 -6.04 -9.17 1.86
CA SER A 240 -5.07 -10.25 2.11
C SER A 240 -5.73 -11.60 2.25
N VAL A 241 -6.97 -11.63 2.74
CA VAL A 241 -7.80 -12.82 2.91
C VAL A 241 -9.02 -12.84 1.97
N ASN A 242 -8.97 -12.07 0.88
CA ASN A 242 -10.04 -11.95 -0.11
C ASN A 242 -11.39 -11.49 0.48
N GLN A 243 -11.39 -10.76 1.57
CA GLN A 243 -12.61 -10.23 2.18
C GLN A 243 -12.94 -8.86 1.58
N ILE A 244 -14.16 -8.72 1.08
CA ILE A 244 -14.75 -7.44 0.64
C ILE A 244 -16.05 -7.22 1.40
N LEU A 245 -16.34 -5.98 1.76
CA LEU A 245 -17.53 -5.62 2.54
C LEU A 245 -18.82 -6.20 1.96
N HIS A 246 -19.06 -5.91 0.68
CA HIS A 246 -20.19 -6.41 -0.10
C HIS A 246 -19.85 -6.24 -1.59
N PRO A 247 -20.12 -7.23 -2.46
CA PRO A 247 -19.74 -7.15 -3.87
C PRO A 247 -20.22 -5.88 -4.58
N VAL A 248 -21.46 -5.44 -4.34
CA VAL A 248 -22.04 -4.23 -4.97
C VAL A 248 -21.43 -2.96 -4.40
N LEU A 249 -21.05 -2.94 -3.12
CA LEU A 249 -20.56 -1.74 -2.42
C LEU A 249 -19.04 -1.54 -2.53
N PHE A 250 -18.28 -2.56 -2.88
CA PHE A 250 -16.82 -2.48 -2.95
C PHE A 250 -16.35 -1.30 -3.80
N TYR A 251 -16.75 -1.24 -5.07
CA TYR A 251 -16.31 -0.17 -5.96
C TYR A 251 -16.83 1.22 -5.55
N PRO A 252 -18.13 1.42 -5.23
CA PRO A 252 -18.62 2.70 -4.75
C PRO A 252 -17.87 3.21 -3.52
N VAL A 253 -17.68 2.38 -2.49
CA VAL A 253 -16.99 2.77 -1.24
C VAL A 253 -15.52 3.08 -1.52
N THR A 254 -14.85 2.26 -2.31
CA THR A 254 -13.45 2.48 -2.71
C THR A 254 -13.28 3.78 -3.50
N LEU A 255 -14.18 4.08 -4.43
CA LEU A 255 -14.12 5.32 -5.22
C LEU A 255 -14.39 6.56 -4.38
N LEU A 256 -15.32 6.49 -3.43
CA LEU A 256 -15.51 7.55 -2.43
C LEU A 256 -14.25 7.75 -1.58
N GLY A 257 -13.57 6.68 -1.19
CA GLY A 257 -12.30 6.74 -0.47
C GLY A 257 -11.17 7.36 -1.30
N ILE A 258 -11.08 7.05 -2.59
CA ILE A 258 -10.13 7.68 -3.51
C ILE A 258 -10.44 9.17 -3.67
N TYR A 259 -11.72 9.54 -3.82
CA TYR A 259 -12.15 10.94 -3.86
C TYR A 259 -11.76 11.68 -2.57
N PHE A 260 -12.03 11.06 -1.41
CA PHE A 260 -11.60 11.56 -0.10
C PHE A 260 -10.09 11.81 -0.06
N CYS A 261 -9.27 10.83 -0.49
CA CYS A 261 -7.81 10.97 -0.50
C CYS A 261 -7.33 12.12 -1.41
N ILE A 262 -7.94 12.29 -2.58
CA ILE A 262 -7.58 13.37 -3.50
C ILE A 262 -7.99 14.72 -2.91
N GLY A 263 -9.19 14.83 -2.35
CA GLY A 263 -9.67 16.04 -1.72
C GLY A 263 -8.83 16.45 -0.52
N LEU A 264 -8.47 15.49 0.35
CA LEU A 264 -7.56 15.72 1.47
C LEU A 264 -6.16 16.12 0.99
N ALA A 265 -5.65 15.50 -0.10
CA ALA A 265 -4.37 15.87 -0.69
C ALA A 265 -4.37 17.31 -1.21
N LYS A 266 -5.48 17.79 -1.78
CA LYS A 266 -5.63 19.20 -2.21
C LYS A 266 -5.64 20.16 -1.02
N ILE A 267 -6.24 19.77 0.10
CA ILE A 267 -6.25 20.58 1.34
C ILE A 267 -4.82 20.68 1.89
N LEU A 268 -4.14 19.54 2.04
CA LEU A 268 -2.76 19.46 2.55
C LEU A 268 -1.76 20.16 1.62
N GLY A 269 -1.98 20.13 0.32
CA GLY A 269 -1.13 20.77 -0.68
C GLY A 269 -1.23 22.30 -0.73
N LYS A 270 -2.16 22.93 0.00
CA LYS A 270 -2.27 24.40 0.06
C LYS A 270 -1.12 25.05 0.85
N ASN A 271 -0.60 24.36 1.86
CA ASN A 271 0.50 24.86 2.67
C ASN A 271 1.82 24.24 2.17
N PRO A 272 2.86 25.03 1.85
CA PRO A 272 4.13 24.53 1.31
C PRO A 272 4.86 23.52 2.24
N TYR A 273 4.73 23.68 3.54
CA TYR A 273 5.39 22.78 4.51
C TYR A 273 4.71 21.39 4.52
N THR A 274 3.38 21.35 4.59
CA THR A 274 2.61 20.11 4.54
C THR A 274 2.75 19.45 3.17
N GLU A 275 2.71 20.21 2.07
CA GLU A 275 2.96 19.70 0.71
C GLU A 275 4.32 19.01 0.62
N LYS A 276 5.38 19.67 1.08
CA LYS A 276 6.74 19.12 1.05
C LYS A 276 6.87 17.83 1.86
N PHE A 277 6.33 17.83 3.09
CA PHE A 277 6.37 16.68 3.98
C PHE A 277 5.59 15.49 3.41
N PHE A 278 4.31 15.68 3.08
CA PHE A 278 3.47 14.60 2.56
C PHE A 278 3.94 14.12 1.17
N SER A 279 4.45 15.01 0.32
CA SER A 279 5.07 14.59 -0.93
C SER A 279 6.28 13.70 -0.70
N LEU A 280 7.11 13.96 0.33
CA LEU A 280 8.22 13.09 0.71
C LEU A 280 7.70 11.72 1.20
N VAL A 281 6.73 11.70 2.11
CA VAL A 281 6.09 10.45 2.59
C VAL A 281 5.56 9.62 1.42
N GLY A 282 4.86 10.24 0.47
CA GLY A 282 4.32 9.56 -0.70
C GLY A 282 5.38 9.04 -1.68
N LYS A 283 6.53 9.73 -1.80
CA LYS A 283 7.68 9.26 -2.58
C LYS A 283 8.30 8.02 -1.98
N GLU A 284 8.38 7.98 -0.66
CA GLU A 284 9.01 6.90 0.11
C GLU A 284 8.01 5.83 0.56
N SER A 285 6.77 5.86 0.06
CA SER A 285 5.69 4.95 0.47
C SER A 285 6.07 3.46 0.42
N PHE A 286 6.92 3.05 -0.54
CA PHE A 286 7.43 1.69 -0.61
C PHE A 286 8.29 1.34 0.62
N HIS A 287 9.20 2.21 1.00
CA HIS A 287 10.11 1.99 2.14
C HIS A 287 9.35 2.01 3.47
N ILE A 288 8.34 2.89 3.57
CA ILE A 288 7.45 2.93 4.73
C ILE A 288 6.66 1.63 4.82
N MET A 289 6.11 1.14 3.71
CA MET A 289 5.40 -0.14 3.68
C MET A 289 6.30 -1.30 4.14
N ALA A 290 7.56 -1.33 3.71
CA ALA A 290 8.48 -2.39 4.08
C ALA A 290 8.94 -2.32 5.55
N LEU A 291 9.05 -1.14 6.14
CA LEU A 291 9.75 -0.95 7.42
C LEU A 291 8.86 -0.47 8.57
N HIS A 292 7.56 -0.21 8.38
CA HIS A 292 6.73 0.34 9.46
C HIS A 292 6.57 -0.64 10.65
N PHE A 293 6.57 -1.95 10.42
CA PHE A 293 6.57 -2.92 11.52
C PHE A 293 7.84 -2.84 12.37
N LEU A 294 9.00 -2.56 11.76
CA LEU A 294 10.22 -2.26 12.52
C LEU A 294 10.03 -1.01 13.40
N GLY A 295 9.37 0.03 12.87
CA GLY A 295 8.99 1.21 13.64
C GLY A 295 8.13 0.88 14.86
N PHE A 296 7.16 -0.01 14.70
CA PHE A 296 6.33 -0.48 15.82
C PHE A 296 7.16 -1.21 16.88
N LYS A 297 8.08 -2.09 16.46
CA LYS A 297 8.94 -2.82 17.40
C LYS A 297 9.85 -1.89 18.22
N ILE A 298 10.30 -0.80 17.64
CA ILE A 298 11.09 0.19 18.38
C ILE A 298 10.23 0.84 19.48
N VAL A 299 8.96 1.19 19.19
CA VAL A 299 8.04 1.71 20.21
C VAL A 299 7.79 0.66 21.30
N ASP A 300 7.49 -0.59 20.92
CA ASP A 300 7.28 -1.70 21.87
C ASP A 300 8.48 -1.85 22.81
N ARG A 301 9.70 -1.77 22.29
CA ARG A 301 10.93 -1.92 23.08
C ARG A 301 11.15 -0.78 24.04
N ILE A 302 10.95 0.46 23.57
CA ILE A 302 11.03 1.63 24.46
C ILE A 302 9.99 1.53 25.57
N TYR A 303 8.76 1.16 25.23
CA TYR A 303 7.68 1.00 26.20
C TYR A 303 8.00 -0.08 27.25
N SER A 304 8.45 -1.25 26.81
CA SER A 304 8.83 -2.34 27.72
C SER A 304 9.99 -1.95 28.65
N ALA A 305 10.97 -1.20 28.14
CA ALA A 305 12.10 -0.73 28.94
C ALA A 305 11.69 0.32 29.97
N VAL A 306 10.74 1.22 29.63
CA VAL A 306 10.27 2.29 30.53
C VAL A 306 9.34 1.76 31.60
N TYR A 307 8.45 0.85 31.27
CA TYR A 307 7.39 0.37 32.16
C TYR A 307 7.66 -1.00 32.82
N GLY A 308 8.80 -1.62 32.51
CA GLY A 308 9.21 -2.92 33.08
C GLY A 308 8.30 -4.10 32.71
N ILE A 309 7.60 -4.00 31.58
CA ILE A 309 6.63 -5.02 31.16
C ILE A 309 7.40 -6.21 30.56
N ALA A 310 7.41 -7.33 31.28
CA ALA A 310 8.07 -8.57 30.87
C ALA A 310 7.40 -9.27 29.67
N ASP A 311 6.20 -8.87 29.27
CA ASP A 311 5.38 -9.47 28.21
C ASP A 311 5.84 -9.18 26.78
N ALA A 312 7.05 -8.67 26.58
CA ALA A 312 7.68 -8.59 25.26
C ALA A 312 7.75 -9.94 24.52
N GLU A 313 7.50 -11.05 25.21
CA GLU A 313 7.53 -12.41 24.65
C GLU A 313 6.35 -12.76 23.72
N LYS A 314 5.25 -12.00 23.79
CA LYS A 314 4.03 -12.21 22.97
C LYS A 314 3.88 -11.23 21.80
N ILE A 315 4.91 -10.47 21.50
CA ILE A 315 4.81 -9.38 20.52
C ILE A 315 5.11 -9.93 19.12
N GLY A 316 4.07 -10.30 18.38
CA GLY A 316 4.15 -10.53 16.92
C GLY A 316 4.43 -9.24 16.14
N LYS A 317 4.33 -9.27 14.80
CA LYS A 317 4.59 -8.11 13.92
C LYS A 317 3.70 -6.88 14.21
N PHE A 318 2.50 -7.10 14.75
CA PHE A 318 1.59 -6.02 15.14
C PHE A 318 1.99 -5.40 16.49
N PRO A 319 1.62 -4.14 16.74
CA PRO A 319 1.91 -3.46 17.98
C PRO A 319 1.20 -4.10 19.18
N HIS A 320 1.74 -3.85 20.37
CA HIS A 320 1.05 -4.19 21.59
C HIS A 320 -0.27 -3.41 21.72
N SER A 321 -1.33 -4.04 22.23
CA SER A 321 -2.71 -3.54 22.19
C SER A 321 -3.05 -2.39 23.16
N ASP A 322 -2.06 -1.66 23.66
CA ASP A 322 -2.32 -0.50 24.51
C ASP A 322 -2.75 0.71 23.66
N TYR A 323 -4.00 1.09 23.77
CA TYR A 323 -4.62 2.20 23.06
C TYR A 323 -3.91 3.55 23.27
N SER A 324 -3.22 3.75 24.38
CA SER A 324 -2.51 4.99 24.67
C SER A 324 -1.35 5.27 23.73
N LEU A 325 -0.82 4.26 23.04
CA LEU A 325 0.37 4.34 22.21
C LEU A 325 0.10 4.44 20.71
N HIS A 326 -1.15 4.42 20.27
CA HIS A 326 -1.48 4.40 18.83
C HIS A 326 -0.84 5.54 18.02
N ILE A 327 -0.86 6.77 18.59
CA ILE A 327 -0.23 7.93 17.93
C ILE A 327 1.28 7.70 17.78
N SER A 328 1.94 7.15 18.81
CA SER A 328 3.37 6.84 18.79
C SER A 328 3.70 5.79 17.72
N TYR A 329 2.87 4.77 17.57
CA TYR A 329 3.03 3.78 16.51
C TYR A 329 2.89 4.38 15.12
N VAL A 330 1.88 5.23 14.89
CA VAL A 330 1.70 5.91 13.59
C VAL A 330 2.92 6.77 13.28
N ILE A 331 3.38 7.58 14.25
CA ILE A 331 4.55 8.45 14.08
C ILE A 331 5.80 7.61 13.78
N ALA A 332 6.08 6.60 14.60
CA ALA A 332 7.26 5.75 14.45
C ALA A 332 7.21 4.94 13.14
N GLY A 333 6.04 4.37 12.81
CA GLY A 333 5.84 3.60 11.58
C GLY A 333 6.05 4.42 10.29
N VAL A 334 5.90 5.75 10.35
CA VAL A 334 6.15 6.64 9.22
C VAL A 334 7.55 7.24 9.29
N LEU A 335 7.95 7.82 10.43
CA LEU A 335 9.18 8.62 10.52
C LEU A 335 10.45 7.76 10.59
N ILE A 336 10.43 6.61 11.29
CA ILE A 336 11.62 5.74 11.37
C ILE A 336 12.04 5.24 9.98
N PRO A 337 11.15 4.68 9.15
CA PRO A 337 11.51 4.34 7.77
C PRO A 337 12.04 5.53 6.96
N LEU A 338 11.43 6.72 7.10
CA LEU A 338 11.90 7.93 6.40
C LEU A 338 13.31 8.34 6.83
N CYS A 339 13.59 8.29 8.13
CA CYS A 339 14.93 8.61 8.66
C CYS A 339 15.96 7.61 8.15
N LEU A 340 15.65 6.30 8.21
CA LEU A 340 16.54 5.23 7.76
C LEU A 340 16.89 5.38 6.27
N ILE A 341 15.92 5.56 5.41
CA ILE A 341 16.18 5.68 3.96
C ILE A 341 16.93 6.97 3.62
N THR A 342 16.64 8.06 4.34
CA THR A 342 17.35 9.33 4.16
C THR A 342 18.81 9.20 4.57
N LEU A 343 19.09 8.49 5.66
CA LEU A 343 20.44 8.21 6.13
C LEU A 343 21.20 7.34 5.11
N VAL A 344 20.61 6.24 4.65
CA VAL A 344 21.21 5.35 3.64
C VAL A 344 21.58 6.15 2.37
N ARG A 345 20.69 7.00 1.87
CA ARG A 345 20.96 7.83 0.69
C ARG A 345 22.10 8.84 0.92
N LYS A 346 22.17 9.42 2.12
CA LYS A 346 23.29 10.30 2.46
C LYS A 346 24.62 9.53 2.44
N ILE A 347 24.68 8.37 3.07
CA ILE A 347 25.88 7.52 3.09
C ILE A 347 26.31 7.13 1.66
N GLN A 348 25.36 6.71 0.81
CA GLN A 348 25.64 6.38 -0.58
C GLN A 348 26.23 7.57 -1.35
N LYS A 349 25.68 8.78 -1.15
CA LYS A 349 26.19 10.01 -1.79
C LYS A 349 27.61 10.34 -1.34
N TYR A 350 27.92 10.21 -0.04
CA TYR A 350 29.28 10.40 0.47
C TYR A 350 30.25 9.34 -0.05
N GLY A 351 29.83 8.08 -0.13
CA GLY A 351 30.66 7.00 -0.69
C GLY A 351 30.98 7.17 -2.18
N HIS A 352 30.08 7.76 -2.98
CA HIS A 352 30.36 8.15 -4.37
C HIS A 352 31.36 9.31 -4.44
N PHE A 353 31.19 10.32 -3.61
CA PHE A 353 32.08 11.49 -3.57
C PHE A 353 33.52 11.10 -3.20
N VAL A 354 33.69 10.18 -2.24
CA VAL A 354 35.03 9.69 -1.83
C VAL A 354 35.68 8.80 -2.90
N LYS A 355 34.92 8.17 -3.81
CA LYS A 355 35.47 7.39 -4.93
C LYS A 355 35.89 8.25 -6.14
N GLU A 356 35.35 9.46 -6.23
CA GLU A 356 35.68 10.41 -7.29
C GLU A 356 36.84 11.37 -6.91
N MET A 357 37.27 11.36 -5.64
CA MET A 357 38.48 12.02 -5.16
C MET A 357 39.67 11.07 -5.21
#